data_603fc6e7bb4cc8dbc7baa7f44232bd3f
#
_entry.id   603fc6e7bb4cc8dbc7baa7f44232bd3f
#
_cell.length_a   1.000
_cell.length_b   1.000
_cell.length_c   1.000
_cell.angle_alpha   90.00
_cell.angle_beta   90.00
_cell.angle_gamma   90.00
#
_symmetry.space_group_name_H-M   'P 1'
#
loop_
_entity.id
_entity.type
_entity.pdbx_description
1 polymer ?
#
loop_
_entity_poly.entity_id
_entity_poly.type
_entity_poly.pdbx_seq_one_letter_code
_entity_poly.pdbx_strand_id
1 'polypeptide(L)'
;MRPLAIIAATVVAAASIGPALAAGDAQSGHQLARQWCSSCHIVDRSEKGPDTAPPFPAIARKHPQDDGWVRAWLSTSHPPMPNFNLSRVQIDDIVAYLETFR
;
A
#
# COMPACT_ATOMS: atom_id res chain seq x y z
N MET A 1 -12.91 45.80 -50.80
CA MET A 1 -13.35 44.73 -49.87
C MET A 1 -12.15 43.92 -49.45
N ARG A 2 -11.78 44.02 -48.19
CA ARG A 2 -10.64 43.24 -47.63
C ARG A 2 -11.23 42.04 -46.88
N PRO A 3 -10.77 40.80 -47.16
CA PRO A 3 -11.24 39.66 -46.39
C PRO A 3 -10.58 39.66 -45.00
N LEU A 4 -11.39 39.61 -43.95
CA LEU A 4 -10.93 39.35 -42.60
C LEU A 4 -10.52 37.85 -42.51
N ALA A 5 -9.25 37.61 -42.30
CA ALA A 5 -8.76 36.28 -41.96
C ALA A 5 -9.05 36.02 -40.48
N ILE A 6 -9.93 35.09 -40.19
CA ILE A 6 -10.21 34.61 -38.86
C ILE A 6 -9.12 33.57 -38.53
N ILE A 7 -8.18 33.92 -37.65
CA ILE A 7 -7.21 33.01 -37.12
C ILE A 7 -7.88 32.25 -35.97
N ALA A 8 -8.24 31.01 -36.21
CA ALA A 8 -8.69 30.10 -35.18
C ALA A 8 -7.48 29.66 -34.33
N ALA A 9 -7.41 30.18 -33.11
CA ALA A 9 -6.39 29.71 -32.13
C ALA A 9 -6.85 28.37 -31.53
N THR A 10 -6.20 27.29 -31.94
CA THR A 10 -6.38 25.99 -31.30
C THR A 10 -5.63 25.97 -29.98
N VAL A 11 -6.38 26.02 -28.90
CA VAL A 11 -5.81 25.77 -27.54
C VAL A 11 -5.56 24.28 -27.38
N VAL A 12 -4.31 23.88 -27.48
CA VAL A 12 -3.89 22.53 -27.12
C VAL A 12 -3.82 22.47 -25.59
N ALA A 13 -4.81 21.85 -24.98
CA ALA A 13 -4.75 21.53 -23.56
C ALA A 13 -3.71 20.42 -23.36
N ALA A 14 -2.55 20.79 -22.83
CA ALA A 14 -1.54 19.83 -22.39
C ALA A 14 -2.08 19.13 -21.13
N ALA A 15 -2.53 17.89 -21.28
CA ALA A 15 -2.83 17.03 -20.14
C ALA A 15 -1.49 16.70 -19.46
N SER A 16 -1.25 17.30 -18.31
CA SER A 16 -0.10 16.93 -17.46
C SER A 16 -0.36 15.53 -16.88
N ILE A 17 0.26 14.53 -17.50
CA ILE A 17 0.33 13.18 -16.94
C ILE A 17 1.39 13.25 -15.84
N GLY A 18 0.94 13.47 -14.59
CA GLY A 18 1.81 13.37 -13.42
C GLY A 18 2.32 11.93 -13.28
N PRO A 19 3.50 11.72 -12.66
CA PRO A 19 3.97 10.37 -12.40
C PRO A 19 2.94 9.65 -11.54
N ALA A 20 2.37 8.57 -12.06
CA ALA A 20 1.55 7.67 -11.28
C ALA A 20 2.49 6.99 -10.27
N LEU A 21 2.43 7.41 -8.99
CA LEU A 21 3.03 6.66 -7.91
C LEU A 21 2.31 5.32 -7.88
N ALA A 22 3.03 4.24 -8.21
CA ALA A 22 2.50 2.90 -8.13
C ALA A 22 2.19 2.59 -6.66
N ALA A 23 0.91 2.72 -6.27
CA ALA A 23 0.42 2.21 -5.00
C ALA A 23 0.55 0.68 -5.02
N GLY A 24 0.84 0.06 -3.87
CA GLY A 24 0.83 -1.38 -3.75
C GLY A 24 -0.56 -1.96 -4.02
N ASP A 25 -0.60 -3.26 -4.28
CA ASP A 25 -1.82 -4.02 -4.52
C ASP A 25 -2.29 -4.66 -3.22
N ALA A 26 -3.46 -4.24 -2.72
CA ALA A 26 -4.02 -4.75 -1.47
C ALA A 26 -4.36 -6.25 -1.54
N GLN A 27 -4.79 -6.75 -2.68
CA GLN A 27 -5.09 -8.17 -2.85
C GLN A 27 -3.82 -9.02 -2.80
N SER A 28 -2.76 -8.59 -3.46
CA SER A 28 -1.45 -9.23 -3.37
C SER A 28 -0.90 -9.18 -1.95
N GLY A 29 -1.07 -8.07 -1.25
CA GLY A 29 -0.69 -7.92 0.16
C GLY A 29 -1.45 -8.88 1.07
N HIS A 30 -2.75 -9.06 0.84
CA HIS A 30 -3.57 -10.03 1.56
C HIS A 30 -3.07 -11.47 1.34
N GLN A 31 -2.75 -11.83 0.11
CA GLN A 31 -2.22 -13.16 -0.20
C GLN A 31 -0.87 -13.41 0.48
N LEU A 32 0.04 -12.44 0.45
CA LEU A 32 1.31 -12.51 1.16
C LEU A 32 1.11 -12.67 2.67
N ALA A 33 0.23 -11.88 3.26
CA ALA A 33 -0.07 -11.94 4.67
C ALA A 33 -0.62 -13.32 5.08
N ARG A 34 -1.53 -13.88 4.31
CA ARG A 34 -2.07 -15.22 4.55
C ARG A 34 -1.01 -16.30 4.44
N GLN A 35 -0.08 -16.15 3.52
CA GLN A 35 0.96 -17.14 3.28
C GLN A 35 2.06 -17.11 4.35
N TRP A 36 2.49 -15.92 4.77
CA TRP A 36 3.70 -15.77 5.58
C TRP A 36 3.48 -15.19 6.97
N CYS A 37 2.37 -14.55 7.23
CA CYS A 37 2.12 -13.83 8.47
C CYS A 37 1.07 -14.52 9.36
N SER A 38 0.23 -15.37 8.77
CA SER A 38 -0.93 -15.96 9.46
C SER A 38 -0.56 -17.02 10.51
N SER A 39 0.67 -17.47 10.56
CA SER A 39 1.14 -18.37 11.63
C SER A 39 1.25 -17.68 12.99
N CYS A 40 1.37 -16.35 13.02
CA CYS A 40 1.52 -15.56 14.24
C CYS A 40 0.50 -14.44 14.37
N HIS A 41 -0.01 -13.91 13.27
CA HIS A 41 -0.95 -12.81 13.22
C HIS A 41 -2.33 -13.25 12.73
N ILE A 42 -3.37 -12.63 13.27
CA ILE A 42 -4.68 -12.62 12.60
C ILE A 42 -4.57 -11.60 11.47
N VAL A 43 -4.65 -12.06 10.22
CA VAL A 43 -4.44 -11.21 9.04
C VAL A 43 -5.72 -10.74 8.38
N ASP A 44 -6.86 -11.30 8.76
CA ASP A 44 -8.18 -10.94 8.27
C ASP A 44 -8.98 -10.16 9.32
N ARG A 45 -10.17 -9.68 8.95
CA ARG A 45 -11.11 -9.04 9.89
C ARG A 45 -11.73 -10.03 10.87
N SER A 46 -11.55 -11.32 10.66
CA SER A 46 -12.01 -12.36 11.56
C SER A 46 -11.23 -12.29 12.88
N GLU A 47 -11.91 -12.51 13.98
CA GLU A 47 -11.28 -12.57 15.31
C GLU A 47 -10.68 -13.96 15.61
N LYS A 48 -10.70 -14.85 14.64
CA LYS A 48 -10.20 -16.22 14.77
C LYS A 48 -8.80 -16.33 14.22
N GLY A 49 -7.90 -16.87 15.00
CA GLY A 49 -6.53 -17.11 14.59
C GLY A 49 -5.56 -17.04 15.78
N PRO A 50 -4.26 -17.16 15.52
CA PRO A 50 -3.25 -17.08 16.56
C PRO A 50 -3.18 -15.68 17.17
N ASP A 51 -2.90 -15.62 18.47
CA ASP A 51 -2.79 -14.39 19.26
C ASP A 51 -1.37 -14.11 19.73
N THR A 52 -0.39 -14.77 19.13
CA THR A 52 1.03 -14.61 19.49
C THR A 52 1.61 -13.27 19.04
N ALA A 53 0.97 -12.61 18.08
CA ALA A 53 1.35 -11.28 17.60
C ALA A 53 0.09 -10.43 17.37
N PRO A 54 0.21 -9.09 17.33
CA PRO A 54 -0.94 -8.22 17.14
C PRO A 54 -1.67 -8.52 15.84
N PRO A 55 -3.02 -8.52 15.83
CA PRO A 55 -3.79 -8.67 14.60
C PRO A 55 -3.59 -7.48 13.66
N PHE A 56 -3.63 -7.73 12.36
CA PHE A 56 -3.45 -6.71 11.33
C PHE A 56 -4.40 -5.51 11.48
N PRO A 57 -5.69 -5.70 11.77
CA PRO A 57 -6.57 -4.56 12.03
C PRO A 57 -6.11 -3.67 13.20
N ALA A 58 -5.53 -4.25 14.24
CA ALA A 58 -5.00 -3.49 15.38
C ALA A 58 -3.73 -2.73 15.00
N ILE A 59 -2.83 -3.34 14.22
CA ILE A 59 -1.63 -2.68 13.70
C ILE A 59 -2.03 -1.48 12.83
N ALA A 60 -2.97 -1.66 11.93
CA ALA A 60 -3.45 -0.59 11.05
C ALA A 60 -4.06 0.59 11.81
N ARG A 61 -4.82 0.32 12.87
CA ARG A 61 -5.41 1.36 13.71
C ARG A 61 -4.40 2.09 14.58
N LYS A 62 -3.38 1.38 15.07
CA LYS A 62 -2.32 1.97 15.90
C LYS A 62 -1.43 2.92 15.11
N HIS A 63 -1.23 2.66 13.83
CA HIS A 63 -0.38 3.45 12.94
C HIS A 63 -1.16 3.93 11.71
N PRO A 64 -2.25 4.72 11.90
CA PRO A 64 -3.21 4.98 10.81
C PRO A 64 -2.67 5.86 9.69
N GLN A 65 -1.57 6.57 9.90
CA GLN A 65 -0.97 7.49 8.92
C GLN A 65 0.55 7.36 8.82
N ASP A 66 1.10 6.31 9.41
CA ASP A 66 2.55 6.11 9.46
C ASP A 66 2.97 4.86 8.70
N ASP A 67 2.85 4.94 7.38
CA ASP A 67 3.36 3.88 6.50
C ASP A 67 4.87 3.72 6.63
N GLY A 68 5.59 4.79 6.96
CA GLY A 68 7.02 4.76 7.23
C GLY A 68 7.38 3.84 8.38
N TRP A 69 6.57 3.81 9.44
CA TRP A 69 6.78 2.91 10.58
C TRP A 69 6.67 1.44 10.14
N VAL A 70 5.61 1.10 9.41
CA VAL A 70 5.39 -0.28 8.92
C VAL A 70 6.50 -0.70 7.97
N ARG A 71 6.91 0.18 7.07
CA ARG A 71 8.01 -0.07 6.13
C ARG A 71 9.33 -0.33 6.85
N ALA A 72 9.66 0.50 7.83
CA ALA A 72 10.87 0.32 8.64
C ALA A 72 10.82 -0.98 9.44
N TRP A 73 9.67 -1.30 10.04
CA TRP A 73 9.45 -2.52 10.80
C TRP A 73 9.64 -3.77 9.94
N LEU A 74 9.06 -3.81 8.74
CA LEU A 74 9.19 -4.92 7.81
C LEU A 74 10.58 -5.04 7.17
N SER A 75 11.36 -3.97 7.20
CA SER A 75 12.72 -3.93 6.62
C SER A 75 13.82 -4.23 7.61
N THR A 76 13.51 -4.31 8.91
CA THR A 76 14.47 -4.55 10.00
C THR A 76 14.21 -5.90 10.67
N SER A 77 15.28 -6.53 11.15
CA SER A 77 15.16 -7.73 11.96
C SER A 77 14.74 -7.37 13.38
N HIS A 78 13.68 -8.01 13.89
CA HIS A 78 13.21 -7.83 15.26
C HIS A 78 12.59 -9.11 15.80
N PRO A 79 13.45 -10.07 16.20
CA PRO A 79 12.96 -11.32 16.79
C PRO A 79 11.94 -11.06 17.92
N PRO A 80 10.92 -11.92 18.09
CA PRO A 80 10.76 -13.25 17.47
C PRO A 80 10.12 -13.24 16.07
N MET A 81 9.72 -12.08 15.52
CA MET A 81 9.21 -12.02 14.15
C MET A 81 10.34 -12.29 13.16
N PRO A 82 10.22 -13.31 12.27
CA PRO A 82 11.25 -13.59 11.28
C PRO A 82 11.40 -12.44 10.27
N ASN A 83 12.60 -12.27 9.74
CA ASN A 83 12.83 -11.41 8.60
C ASN A 83 12.61 -12.20 7.32
N PHE A 84 11.55 -11.91 6.58
CA PHE A 84 11.21 -12.57 5.33
C PHE A 84 11.95 -12.02 4.11
N ASN A 85 12.83 -11.03 4.29
CA ASN A 85 13.53 -10.35 3.20
C ASN A 85 12.57 -9.86 2.10
N LEU A 86 11.51 -9.19 2.51
CA LEU A 86 10.49 -8.69 1.60
C LEU A 86 11.08 -7.67 0.63
N SER A 87 10.71 -7.79 -0.64
CA SER A 87 11.02 -6.78 -1.64
C SER A 87 10.22 -5.49 -1.36
N ARG A 88 10.66 -4.39 -1.96
CA ARG A 88 9.92 -3.12 -1.86
C ARG A 88 8.48 -3.27 -2.35
N VAL A 89 8.26 -3.97 -3.46
CA VAL A 89 6.92 -4.22 -4.01
C VAL A 89 6.07 -5.02 -3.03
N GLN A 90 6.62 -6.04 -2.41
CA GLN A 90 5.91 -6.83 -1.41
C GLN A 90 5.54 -6.00 -0.18
N ILE A 91 6.43 -5.14 0.28
CA ILE A 91 6.13 -4.21 1.38
C ILE A 91 5.04 -3.21 0.97
N ASP A 92 5.10 -2.67 -0.25
CA ASP A 92 4.05 -1.79 -0.79
C ASP A 92 2.69 -2.49 -0.81
N ASP A 93 2.65 -3.75 -1.20
CA ASP A 93 1.42 -4.54 -1.23
C ASP A 93 0.85 -4.79 0.17
N ILE A 94 1.70 -5.11 1.14
CA ILE A 94 1.29 -5.29 2.53
C ILE A 94 0.77 -3.98 3.13
N VAL A 95 1.43 -2.87 2.87
CA VAL A 95 0.98 -1.55 3.30
C VAL A 95 -0.38 -1.22 2.69
N ALA A 96 -0.57 -1.47 1.38
CA ALA A 96 -1.85 -1.28 0.72
C ALA A 96 -2.95 -2.15 1.35
N TYR A 97 -2.65 -3.37 1.74
CA TYR A 97 -3.59 -4.24 2.43
C TYR A 97 -3.95 -3.70 3.82
N LEU A 98 -2.97 -3.24 4.61
CA LEU A 98 -3.22 -2.61 5.91
C LEU A 98 -4.10 -1.36 5.80
N GLU A 99 -3.98 -0.59 4.73
CA GLU A 99 -4.85 0.56 4.46
C GLU A 99 -6.33 0.19 4.41
N THR A 100 -6.67 -1.03 4.00
CA THR A 100 -8.06 -1.50 3.94
C THR A 100 -8.75 -1.59 5.29
N PHE A 101 -7.99 -1.56 6.39
CA PHE A 101 -8.51 -1.60 7.77
C PHE A 101 -8.66 -0.22 8.41
N ARG A 102 -8.30 0.85 7.74
CA ARG A 102 -8.33 2.24 8.24
C ARG A 102 -9.60 2.97 7.87
#